data_6411809bbabea0518e6d56ff474ed14f
#
_entry.id   6411809bbabea0518e6d56ff474ed14f
#
_cell.length_a   1.000
_cell.length_b   1.000
_cell.length_c   1.000
_cell.angle_alpha   90.00
_cell.angle_beta   90.00
_cell.angle_gamma   90.00
#
_symmetry.space_group_name_H-M   'P 1'
#
loop_
_entity.id
_entity.type
_entity.pdbx_description
1 polymer ?
#
loop_
_entity_poly.entity_id
_entity_poly.type
_entity_poly.pdbx_seq_one_letter_code
_entity_poly.pdbx_strand_id
1 'polypeptide(L)'
;LQGMAGSHMPIAIAHGEGHAEFSSDEQRQTCEQKVALRFVDGYGQVTEEYPANPNGSVNGITGLTAANGRVTIMMPHPERVYRSCTNSWVDKAWGEDGPWMRMFRNARVWVG
;
A
#
# COMPACT_ATOMS: atom_id res chain seq x y z
N LEU A 1 -1.22 7.73 -6.86
CA LEU A 1 -2.26 7.32 -5.88
C LEU A 1 -3.36 8.38 -5.70
N GLN A 2 -3.59 9.20 -6.73
CA GLN A 2 -4.57 10.28 -6.67
C GLN A 2 -5.97 9.76 -6.33
N GLY A 3 -6.63 10.42 -5.37
CA GLY A 3 -7.98 10.06 -4.93
C GLY A 3 -8.06 8.78 -4.09
N MET A 4 -6.92 8.27 -3.61
CA MET A 4 -6.85 7.06 -2.78
C MET A 4 -6.49 7.35 -1.33
N ALA A 5 -6.20 8.60 -0.98
CA ALA A 5 -5.84 8.98 0.39
C ALA A 5 -6.96 8.63 1.38
N GLY A 6 -6.59 8.07 2.53
CA GLY A 6 -7.53 7.61 3.55
C GLY A 6 -8.23 6.29 3.25
N SER A 7 -7.95 5.65 2.12
CA SER A 7 -8.52 4.34 1.79
C SER A 7 -7.88 3.23 2.62
N HIS A 8 -8.72 2.27 3.05
CA HIS A 8 -8.28 1.02 3.66
C HIS A 8 -8.69 -0.13 2.74
N MET A 9 -7.71 -0.88 2.26
CA MET A 9 -7.93 -1.91 1.23
C MET A 9 -7.11 -3.15 1.54
N PRO A 10 -7.67 -4.36 1.34
CA PRO A 10 -6.89 -5.59 1.40
C PRO A 10 -5.87 -5.62 0.27
N ILE A 11 -4.72 -6.24 0.52
CA ILE A 11 -3.68 -6.39 -0.49
C ILE A 11 -2.94 -7.71 -0.31
N ALA A 12 -2.49 -8.30 -1.42
CA ALA A 12 -1.71 -9.52 -1.41
C ALA A 12 -0.26 -9.26 -0.98
N ILE A 13 0.23 -10.08 -0.05
CA ILE A 13 1.59 -10.07 0.43
C ILE A 13 2.25 -11.40 0.04
N ALA A 14 3.38 -11.34 -0.65
CA ALA A 14 4.13 -12.51 -1.09
C ALA A 14 5.61 -12.18 -1.23
N HIS A 15 6.26 -11.79 -0.12
CA HIS A 15 7.67 -11.43 -0.11
C HIS A 15 8.37 -11.93 1.15
N GLY A 16 9.61 -12.40 1.02
CA GLY A 16 10.45 -12.82 2.15
C GLY A 16 11.27 -11.68 2.76
N GLU A 17 11.52 -10.62 2.01
CA GLU A 17 12.42 -9.51 2.38
C GLU A 17 11.75 -8.14 2.25
N GLY A 18 10.47 -8.04 2.61
CA GLY A 18 9.68 -6.82 2.49
C GLY A 18 9.73 -5.87 3.69
N HIS A 19 10.55 -6.18 4.69
CA HIS A 19 10.70 -5.36 5.90
C HIS A 19 11.34 -4.02 5.58
N ALA A 20 10.69 -2.93 5.99
CA ALA A 20 11.25 -1.59 5.83
C ALA A 20 12.30 -1.33 6.92
N GLU A 21 13.55 -1.14 6.50
CA GLU A 21 14.67 -0.83 7.38
C GLU A 21 15.27 0.53 7.06
N PHE A 22 15.77 1.21 8.07
CA PHE A 22 16.44 2.50 7.95
C PHE A 22 17.78 2.47 8.69
N SER A 23 18.81 3.01 8.07
CA SER A 23 20.15 3.04 8.65
C SER A 23 20.29 4.01 9.82
N SER A 24 19.36 4.96 9.96
CA SER A 24 19.34 5.95 11.03
C SER A 24 17.94 6.52 11.24
N ASP A 25 17.70 7.12 12.40
CA ASP A 25 16.46 7.84 12.69
C ASP A 25 16.25 9.05 11.79
N GLU A 26 17.33 9.71 11.38
CA GLU A 26 17.27 10.83 10.45
C GLU A 26 16.75 10.37 9.07
N GLN A 27 17.25 9.26 8.58
CA GLN A 27 16.77 8.66 7.34
C GLN A 27 15.28 8.30 7.44
N ARG A 28 14.88 7.69 8.54
CA ARG A 28 13.47 7.35 8.81
C ARG A 28 12.58 8.59 8.80
N GLN A 29 12.96 9.65 9.50
CA GLN A 29 12.21 10.92 9.54
C GLN A 29 12.10 11.57 8.16
N THR A 30 13.16 11.53 7.36
CA THR A 30 13.14 12.03 5.98
C THR A 30 12.17 11.22 5.11
N CYS A 31 12.12 9.92 5.28
CA CYS A 31 11.22 9.04 4.55
C CYS A 31 9.76 9.14 4.99
N GLU A 32 9.48 9.53 6.24
CA GLU A 32 8.11 9.66 6.76
C GLU A 32 7.23 10.58 5.90
N GLN A 33 7.78 11.64 5.35
CA GLN A 33 7.07 12.57 4.48
C GLN A 33 6.75 11.98 3.09
N LYS A 34 7.36 10.86 2.76
CA LYS A 34 7.21 10.16 1.47
C LYS A 34 6.38 8.90 1.58
N VAL A 35 5.91 8.55 2.77
CA VAL A 35 5.12 7.34 2.98
C VAL A 35 3.78 7.46 2.28
N ALA A 36 3.50 6.50 1.41
CA ALA A 36 2.26 6.42 0.65
C ALA A 36 1.32 5.33 1.17
N LEU A 37 1.88 4.25 1.72
CA LEU A 37 1.13 3.09 2.20
C LEU A 37 1.64 2.65 3.56
N ARG A 38 0.69 2.29 4.43
CA ARG A 38 0.97 1.69 5.74
C ARG A 38 0.08 0.48 5.99
N PHE A 39 0.61 -0.48 6.70
CA PHE A 39 -0.20 -1.54 7.28
C PHE A 39 -1.05 -0.99 8.43
N VAL A 40 -2.32 -1.36 8.44
CA VAL A 40 -3.26 -1.00 9.49
C VAL A 40 -3.95 -2.25 10.02
N ASP A 41 -4.39 -2.19 11.28
CA ASP A 41 -5.17 -3.24 11.91
C ASP A 41 -6.66 -3.18 11.51
N GLY A 42 -7.49 -4.03 12.11
CA GLY A 42 -8.93 -4.07 11.86
C GLY A 42 -9.69 -2.82 12.30
N TYR A 43 -9.06 -1.94 13.07
CA TYR A 43 -9.62 -0.64 13.50
C TYR A 43 -9.11 0.53 12.66
N GLY A 44 -8.30 0.27 11.64
CA GLY A 44 -7.70 1.30 10.79
C GLY A 44 -6.51 2.03 11.42
N GLN A 45 -5.93 1.47 12.50
CA GLN A 45 -4.76 2.04 13.16
C GLN A 45 -3.48 1.45 12.58
N VAL A 46 -2.48 2.31 12.34
CA VAL A 46 -1.14 1.87 11.94
C VAL A 46 -0.59 0.87 12.95
N THR A 47 -0.06 -0.24 12.47
CA THR A 47 0.40 -1.32 13.34
C THR A 47 1.75 -1.89 12.90
N GLU A 48 2.50 -2.39 13.89
CA GLU A 48 3.71 -3.18 13.69
C GLU A 48 3.49 -4.66 14.02
N GLU A 49 2.27 -5.04 14.41
CA GLU A 49 1.96 -6.36 14.90
C GLU A 49 1.41 -7.30 13.83
N TYR A 50 1.89 -8.54 13.85
CA TYR A 50 1.35 -9.64 13.05
C TYR A 50 -0.06 -10.01 13.53
N PRO A 51 -1.01 -10.38 12.66
CA PRO A 51 -0.85 -10.58 11.20
C PRO A 51 -1.10 -9.33 10.35
N ALA A 52 -1.58 -8.23 10.92
CA ALA A 52 -1.92 -7.03 10.16
C ALA A 52 -0.69 -6.37 9.53
N ASN A 53 0.47 -6.44 10.22
CA ASN A 53 1.77 -6.13 9.63
C ASN A 53 2.58 -7.43 9.54
N PRO A 54 2.67 -8.04 8.35
CA PRO A 54 3.20 -9.40 8.22
C PRO A 54 4.72 -9.51 8.40
N ASN A 55 5.45 -8.42 8.35
CA ASN A 55 6.91 -8.41 8.42
C ASN A 55 7.49 -7.49 9.51
N GLY A 56 6.64 -6.84 10.32
CA GLY A 56 7.09 -5.96 11.39
C GLY A 56 7.73 -4.64 10.93
N SER A 57 7.46 -4.19 9.71
CA SER A 57 7.98 -2.91 9.22
C SER A 57 7.62 -1.76 10.14
N VAL A 58 8.63 -0.93 10.48
CA VAL A 58 8.47 0.18 11.43
C VAL A 58 7.40 1.16 10.95
N ASN A 59 6.55 1.61 11.89
CA ASN A 59 5.40 2.49 11.60
C ASN A 59 4.48 1.96 10.48
N GLY A 60 4.44 0.64 10.27
CA GLY A 60 3.65 0.00 9.22
C GLY A 60 4.05 0.37 7.80
N ILE A 61 5.21 1.00 7.59
CA ILE A 61 5.63 1.52 6.29
C ILE A 61 5.77 0.37 5.30
N THR A 62 5.05 0.44 4.18
CA THR A 62 5.08 -0.58 3.14
C THR A 62 5.09 0.00 1.71
N GLY A 63 4.99 1.29 1.56
CA GLY A 63 5.12 1.96 0.27
C GLY A 63 5.53 3.42 0.40
N LEU A 64 6.37 3.87 -0.52
CA LEU A 64 6.90 5.23 -0.57
C LEU A 64 6.63 5.85 -1.95
N THR A 65 6.45 7.14 -1.97
CA THR A 65 6.30 7.93 -3.20
C THR A 65 7.33 9.05 -3.24
N ALA A 66 7.90 9.31 -4.41
CA ALA A 66 8.92 10.34 -4.62
C ALA A 66 8.72 11.05 -5.96
N ALA A 67 9.54 12.08 -6.22
CA ALA A 67 9.57 12.80 -7.48
C ALA A 67 8.18 13.32 -7.93
N ASN A 68 7.44 13.94 -7.00
CA ASN A 68 6.09 14.48 -7.24
C ASN A 68 5.08 13.41 -7.72
N GLY A 69 5.21 12.19 -7.20
CA GLY A 69 4.33 11.08 -7.54
C GLY A 69 4.73 10.28 -8.77
N ARG A 70 5.85 10.59 -9.39
CA ARG A 70 6.35 9.87 -10.58
C ARG A 70 6.93 8.50 -10.24
N VAL A 71 7.39 8.32 -9.02
CA VAL A 71 7.95 7.06 -8.54
C VAL A 71 7.18 6.62 -7.30
N THR A 72 6.61 5.45 -7.37
CA THR A 72 5.99 4.77 -6.22
C THR A 72 6.62 3.39 -6.10
N ILE A 73 7.14 3.08 -4.93
CA ILE A 73 7.65 1.75 -4.60
C ILE A 73 6.79 1.15 -3.50
N MET A 74 6.53 -0.13 -3.61
CA MET A 74 5.78 -0.89 -2.61
C MET A 74 6.17 -2.36 -2.66
N MET A 75 6.06 -3.06 -1.53
CA MET A 75 6.29 -4.50 -1.47
C MET A 75 5.02 -5.34 -1.69
N PRO A 76 3.83 -4.91 -1.22
CA PRO A 76 2.58 -5.61 -1.54
C PRO A 76 2.29 -5.64 -3.04
N HIS A 77 1.44 -6.57 -3.46
CA HIS A 77 1.14 -6.87 -4.85
C HIS A 77 -0.28 -6.44 -5.27
N PRO A 78 -0.50 -5.17 -5.63
CA PRO A 78 -1.81 -4.71 -6.09
C PRO A 78 -2.27 -5.38 -7.39
N GLU A 79 -1.32 -5.84 -8.23
CA GLU A 79 -1.63 -6.57 -9.47
C GLU A 79 -2.26 -7.93 -9.23
N ARG A 80 -2.18 -8.46 -8.03
CA ARG A 80 -2.81 -9.73 -7.65
C ARG A 80 -4.23 -9.58 -7.13
N VAL A 81 -4.66 -8.35 -6.84
CA VAL A 81 -5.96 -8.05 -6.21
C VAL A 81 -6.72 -6.92 -6.90
N TYR A 82 -6.39 -6.59 -8.16
CA TYR A 82 -7.06 -5.52 -8.89
C TYR A 82 -8.49 -5.87 -9.32
N ARG A 83 -8.79 -7.15 -9.48
CA ARG A 83 -10.16 -7.63 -9.72
C ARG A 83 -10.84 -8.04 -8.42
N SER A 84 -12.13 -7.76 -8.31
CA SER A 84 -12.92 -8.12 -7.13
C SER A 84 -12.82 -9.62 -6.81
N CYS A 85 -12.92 -10.49 -7.81
CA CYS A 85 -12.90 -11.95 -7.63
C CYS A 85 -11.58 -12.51 -7.08
N THR A 86 -10.49 -11.75 -7.10
CA THR A 86 -9.19 -12.17 -6.56
C THR A 86 -9.01 -11.85 -5.07
N ASN A 87 -9.98 -11.18 -4.47
CA ASN A 87 -9.99 -10.89 -3.04
C ASN A 87 -10.76 -11.98 -2.27
N SER A 88 -10.33 -12.28 -1.06
CA SER A 88 -11.01 -13.23 -0.17
C SER A 88 -12.33 -12.68 0.38
N TRP A 89 -12.49 -11.38 0.37
CA TRP A 89 -13.71 -10.67 0.71
C TRP A 89 -13.96 -9.55 -0.30
N VAL A 90 -15.22 -9.36 -0.69
CA VAL A 90 -15.62 -8.40 -1.73
C VAL A 90 -16.78 -7.57 -1.23
N ASP A 91 -16.65 -6.24 -1.30
CA ASP A 91 -17.79 -5.35 -1.16
C ASP A 91 -18.61 -5.40 -2.46
N LYS A 92 -19.92 -5.56 -2.33
CA LYS A 92 -20.84 -5.61 -3.48
C LYS A 92 -20.79 -4.34 -4.34
N ALA A 93 -20.38 -3.21 -3.77
CA ALA A 93 -20.25 -1.94 -4.46
C ALA A 93 -19.05 -1.89 -5.43
N TRP A 94 -18.07 -2.81 -5.33
CA TRP A 94 -16.87 -2.77 -6.17
C TRP A 94 -17.14 -3.12 -7.65
N GLY A 95 -18.12 -3.99 -7.91
CA GLY A 95 -18.34 -4.52 -9.24
C GLY A 95 -17.26 -5.51 -9.66
N GLU A 96 -16.86 -5.51 -10.92
CA GLU A 96 -15.84 -6.39 -11.47
C GLU A 96 -14.43 -6.05 -10.98
N ASP A 97 -14.11 -4.77 -10.92
CA ASP A 97 -12.80 -4.26 -10.51
C ASP A 97 -12.77 -3.94 -9.01
N GLY A 98 -11.75 -4.44 -8.31
CA GLY A 98 -11.48 -4.09 -6.93
C GLY A 98 -10.87 -2.69 -6.79
N PRO A 99 -10.72 -2.17 -5.54
CA PRO A 99 -10.29 -0.81 -5.29
C PRO A 99 -8.87 -0.50 -5.80
N TRP A 100 -7.98 -1.49 -5.86
CA TRP A 100 -6.62 -1.31 -6.37
C TRP A 100 -6.54 -1.01 -7.87
N MET A 101 -7.58 -1.30 -8.64
CA MET A 101 -7.63 -0.93 -10.06
C MET A 101 -7.45 0.58 -10.26
N ARG A 102 -7.87 1.39 -9.29
CA ARG A 102 -7.70 2.85 -9.36
C ARG A 102 -6.24 3.28 -9.50
N MET A 103 -5.31 2.58 -8.86
CA MET A 103 -3.88 2.87 -8.98
C MET A 103 -3.42 2.75 -10.44
N PHE A 104 -3.82 1.69 -11.12
CA PHE A 104 -3.46 1.46 -12.53
C PHE A 104 -4.14 2.46 -13.46
N ARG A 105 -5.41 2.80 -13.21
CA ARG A 105 -6.12 3.84 -13.95
C ARG A 105 -5.47 5.22 -13.77
N ASN A 106 -5.05 5.56 -12.57
CA ASN A 106 -4.30 6.78 -12.30
C ASN A 106 -3.00 6.85 -13.11
N ALA A 107 -2.26 5.75 -13.16
CA ALA A 107 -1.03 5.66 -13.95
C ALA A 107 -1.32 5.86 -15.45
N ARG A 108 -2.39 5.25 -15.97
CA ARG A 108 -2.79 5.42 -17.37
C ARG A 108 -3.15 6.86 -17.70
N VAL A 109 -3.89 7.53 -16.82
CA VAL A 109 -4.25 8.94 -16.99
C VAL A 109 -3.02 9.85 -16.94
N TRP A 110 -2.08 9.53 -16.06
CA TRP A 110 -0.83 10.29 -15.91
C TRP A 110 0.03 10.29 -17.18
N VAL A 111 0.12 9.17 -17.87
CA VAL A 111 0.94 9.06 -19.08
C VAL A 111 0.21 9.51 -20.36
N GLY A 112 -1.06 9.78 -20.27
CA GLY A 112 -1.89 10.26 -21.39
C GLY A 112 -2.58 9.14 -22.15
#